data_97b6ed381ec1c57651be365e277abecd
#
_entry.id   97b6ed381ec1c57651be365e277abecd
#
_cell.length_a   1.000
_cell.length_b   1.000
_cell.length_c   1.000
_cell.angle_alpha   90.00
_cell.angle_beta   90.00
_cell.angle_gamma   90.00
#
_symmetry.space_group_name_H-M   'P 1'
#
loop_
_entity.id
_entity.type
_entity.pdbx_description
1 polymer ?
#
loop_
_entity_poly.entity_id
_entity_poly.type
_entity_poly.pdbx_seq_one_letter_code
_entity_poly.pdbx_strand_id
1 'polypeptide(L)'
;MAHNNIEYAETIALKAVKFILTDDETQKSFITTTGILPADLEIMVKDLNFLGGVLDFLLANEDKLLEFCTNYDINPEEPAKIRRLFPGASYD
;
A
#
# COMPACT_ATOMS: atom_id res chain seq x y z
N MET A 1 12.05 -14.85 -13.03
CA MET A 1 10.88 -14.47 -12.47
C MET A 1 11.01 -13.22 -11.76
N ALA A 2 10.20 -12.38 -12.12
CA ALA A 2 10.44 -11.01 -11.81
C ALA A 2 9.58 -10.54 -10.66
N HIS A 3 9.79 -11.14 -9.50
CA HIS A 3 9.07 -10.71 -8.32
C HIS A 3 9.40 -9.29 -7.90
N ASN A 4 10.44 -8.70 -8.53
CA ASN A 4 10.83 -7.33 -8.20
C ASN A 4 10.46 -6.36 -9.28
N ASN A 5 9.60 -6.74 -10.22
CA ASN A 5 9.22 -5.80 -11.26
C ASN A 5 8.04 -4.94 -10.81
N ILE A 6 7.83 -3.85 -11.55
CA ILE A 6 6.80 -2.88 -11.15
C ILE A 6 5.39 -3.45 -11.25
N GLU A 7 5.14 -4.38 -12.17
CA GLU A 7 3.81 -4.98 -12.29
C GLU A 7 3.44 -5.78 -11.05
N TYR A 8 4.38 -6.55 -10.55
CA TYR A 8 4.17 -7.29 -9.31
C TYR A 8 3.94 -6.32 -8.16
N ALA A 9 4.76 -5.26 -8.09
CA ALA A 9 4.63 -4.26 -7.05
C ALA A 9 3.27 -3.56 -7.11
N GLU A 10 2.79 -3.24 -8.31
CA GLU A 10 1.48 -2.63 -8.46
C GLU A 10 0.37 -3.55 -7.96
N THR A 11 0.50 -4.85 -8.23
CA THR A 11 -0.48 -5.82 -7.76
C THR A 11 -0.57 -5.81 -6.24
N ILE A 12 0.57 -5.80 -5.57
CA ILE A 12 0.60 -5.76 -4.11
C ILE A 12 0.00 -4.45 -3.59
N ALA A 13 0.38 -3.33 -4.23
CA ALA A 13 -0.13 -2.03 -3.80
C ALA A 13 -1.64 -1.92 -3.99
N LEU A 14 -2.17 -2.50 -5.06
CA LEU A 14 -3.62 -2.49 -5.28
C LEU A 14 -4.34 -3.35 -4.27
N LYS A 15 -3.73 -4.45 -3.84
CA LYS A 15 -4.29 -5.25 -2.76
C LYS A 15 -4.32 -4.43 -1.46
N ALA A 16 -3.29 -3.61 -1.24
CA ALA A 16 -3.26 -2.74 -0.07
C ALA A 16 -4.39 -1.72 -0.11
N VAL A 17 -4.68 -1.17 -1.30
CA VAL A 17 -5.81 -0.25 -1.45
C VAL A 17 -7.11 -0.96 -1.11
N LYS A 18 -7.29 -2.18 -1.60
CA LYS A 18 -8.49 -2.95 -1.31
C LYS A 18 -8.60 -3.22 0.19
N PHE A 19 -7.49 -3.54 0.85
CA PHE A 19 -7.49 -3.76 2.28
C PHE A 19 -7.96 -2.50 3.03
N ILE A 20 -7.43 -1.33 2.63
CA ILE A 20 -7.83 -0.07 3.24
C ILE A 20 -9.33 0.16 3.07
N LEU A 21 -9.86 -0.13 1.89
CA LEU A 21 -11.28 0.09 1.62
C LEU A 21 -12.20 -0.86 2.37
N THR A 22 -11.71 -2.05 2.72
CA THR A 22 -12.57 -3.07 3.31
C THR A 22 -12.38 -3.24 4.81
N ASP A 23 -11.39 -2.58 5.41
CA ASP A 23 -11.16 -2.64 6.85
C ASP A 23 -11.48 -1.27 7.43
N ASP A 24 -12.60 -1.16 8.16
CA ASP A 24 -13.09 0.13 8.64
C ASP A 24 -12.06 0.90 9.45
N GLU A 25 -11.36 0.23 10.33
CA GLU A 25 -10.38 0.89 11.19
C GLU A 25 -9.22 1.45 10.36
N THR A 26 -8.73 0.65 9.41
CA THR A 26 -7.65 1.07 8.55
C THR A 26 -8.09 2.22 7.64
N GLN A 27 -9.33 2.16 7.15
CA GLN A 27 -9.86 3.23 6.32
C GLN A 27 -9.92 4.55 7.07
N LYS A 28 -10.40 4.52 8.31
CA LYS A 28 -10.47 5.74 9.12
C LYS A 28 -9.08 6.30 9.36
N SER A 29 -8.13 5.44 9.67
CA SER A 29 -6.76 5.87 9.90
C SER A 29 -6.15 6.48 8.63
N PHE A 30 -6.43 5.87 7.48
CA PHE A 30 -5.91 6.36 6.21
C PHE A 30 -6.47 7.75 5.90
N ILE A 31 -7.79 7.94 6.09
CA ILE A 31 -8.42 9.23 5.84
C ILE A 31 -7.85 10.28 6.78
N THR A 32 -7.69 9.94 8.06
CA THR A 32 -7.15 10.87 9.05
C THR A 32 -5.72 11.29 8.71
N THR A 33 -4.91 10.33 8.25
CA THR A 33 -3.50 10.58 7.97
C THR A 33 -3.30 11.34 6.66
N THR A 34 -4.06 10.99 5.63
CA THR A 34 -3.81 11.52 4.28
C THR A 34 -4.82 12.57 3.83
N GLY A 35 -6.02 12.58 4.40
CA GLY A 35 -7.09 13.45 3.93
C GLY A 35 -7.74 12.96 2.65
N ILE A 36 -7.35 11.79 2.14
CA ILE A 36 -7.89 11.26 0.90
C ILE A 36 -9.15 10.45 1.19
N LEU A 37 -10.22 10.76 0.48
CA LEU A 37 -11.49 10.07 0.67
C LEU A 37 -11.58 8.83 -0.20
N PRO A 38 -12.32 7.80 0.24
CA PRO A 38 -12.46 6.58 -0.56
C PRO A 38 -12.94 6.82 -1.97
N ALA A 39 -13.79 7.83 -2.16
CA ALA A 39 -14.33 8.12 -3.50
C ALA A 39 -13.23 8.56 -4.47
N ASP A 40 -12.12 9.08 -3.98
CA ASP A 40 -11.03 9.55 -4.83
C ASP A 40 -10.06 8.44 -5.19
N LEU A 41 -10.14 7.29 -4.51
CA LEU A 41 -9.16 6.23 -4.71
C LEU A 41 -9.19 5.64 -6.11
N GLU A 42 -10.39 5.55 -6.70
CA GLU A 42 -10.52 4.99 -8.05
C GLU A 42 -9.65 5.71 -9.07
N ILE A 43 -9.54 7.02 -8.91
CA ILE A 43 -8.74 7.83 -9.82
C ILE A 43 -7.27 7.77 -9.45
N MET A 44 -7.00 7.85 -8.15
CA MET A 44 -5.64 7.97 -7.66
C MET A 44 -4.81 6.70 -7.80
N VAL A 45 -5.45 5.54 -7.87
CA VAL A 45 -4.72 4.27 -7.99
C VAL A 45 -3.95 4.14 -9.29
N LYS A 46 -4.20 5.03 -10.25
CA LYS A 46 -3.46 5.03 -11.51
C LYS A 46 -2.13 5.76 -11.39
N ASP A 47 -1.91 6.45 -10.28
CA ASP A 47 -0.70 7.21 -10.07
C ASP A 47 0.28 6.41 -9.22
N LEU A 48 1.47 6.13 -9.76
CA LEU A 48 2.46 5.36 -9.05
C LEU A 48 2.95 6.05 -7.78
N ASN A 49 2.96 7.37 -7.77
CA ASN A 49 3.31 8.10 -6.55
C ASN A 49 2.31 7.82 -5.43
N PHE A 50 1.02 7.75 -5.80
CA PHE A 50 0.00 7.47 -4.82
C PHE A 50 0.15 6.04 -4.28
N LEU A 51 0.39 5.07 -5.17
CA LEU A 51 0.55 3.69 -4.73
C LEU A 51 1.74 3.53 -3.80
N GLY A 52 2.83 4.24 -4.07
CA GLY A 52 3.96 4.26 -3.17
C GLY A 52 3.58 4.81 -1.81
N GLY A 53 2.76 5.86 -1.79
CA GLY A 53 2.28 6.44 -0.54
C GLY A 53 1.39 5.50 0.25
N VAL A 54 0.60 4.68 -0.44
CA VAL A 54 -0.23 3.68 0.23
C VAL A 54 0.66 2.68 0.96
N LEU A 55 1.73 2.25 0.31
CA LEU A 55 2.67 1.34 0.96
C LEU A 55 3.35 2.02 2.15
N ASP A 56 3.72 3.29 2.01
CA ASP A 56 4.31 4.03 3.13
C ASP A 56 3.36 4.08 4.32
N PHE A 57 2.07 4.28 4.04
CA PHE A 57 1.08 4.30 5.11
C PHE A 57 1.08 2.99 5.89
N LEU A 58 1.07 1.86 5.19
CA LEU A 58 1.08 0.55 5.85
C LEU A 58 2.41 0.32 6.57
N LEU A 59 3.53 0.70 5.93
CA LEU A 59 4.83 0.49 6.54
C LEU A 59 4.99 1.28 7.83
N ALA A 60 4.29 2.39 7.96
CA ALA A 60 4.31 3.21 9.17
C ALA A 60 3.37 2.67 10.24
N ASN A 61 2.52 1.70 9.91
CA ASN A 61 1.54 1.13 10.84
C ASN A 61 1.73 -0.38 10.90
N GLU A 62 2.67 -0.82 11.72
CA GLU A 62 3.08 -2.22 11.71
C GLU A 62 1.93 -3.19 11.95
N ASP A 63 1.03 -2.88 12.88
CA ASP A 63 -0.10 -3.76 13.15
C ASP A 63 -0.96 -3.96 11.90
N LYS A 64 -1.22 -2.88 11.18
CA LYS A 64 -2.03 -2.94 9.97
C LYS A 64 -1.28 -3.62 8.83
N LEU A 65 0.01 -3.38 8.77
CA LEU A 65 0.84 -4.06 7.76
C LEU A 65 0.78 -5.57 7.95
N LEU A 66 0.91 -6.03 9.18
CA LEU A 66 0.88 -7.47 9.45
C LEU A 66 -0.50 -8.06 9.17
N GLU A 67 -1.54 -7.32 9.51
CA GLU A 67 -2.91 -7.75 9.23
C GLU A 67 -3.14 -7.87 7.73
N PHE A 68 -2.67 -6.87 6.97
CA PHE A 68 -2.76 -6.90 5.52
C PHE A 68 -2.04 -8.13 4.95
N CYS A 69 -0.82 -8.35 5.41
CA CYS A 69 -0.02 -9.46 4.91
C CYS A 69 -0.66 -10.80 5.23
N THR A 70 -1.25 -10.92 6.42
CA THR A 70 -1.94 -12.15 6.80
C THR A 70 -3.15 -12.38 5.92
N ASN A 71 -3.95 -11.33 5.69
CA ASN A 71 -5.18 -11.45 4.92
C ASN A 71 -4.94 -11.80 3.45
N TYR A 72 -3.81 -11.37 2.92
CA TYR A 72 -3.52 -11.55 1.50
C TYR A 72 -2.39 -12.55 1.24
N ASP A 73 -1.95 -13.24 2.30
CA ASP A 73 -0.91 -14.26 2.18
C ASP A 73 0.36 -13.69 1.55
N ILE A 74 0.80 -12.57 2.09
CA ILE A 74 1.99 -11.87 1.61
C ILE A 74 3.05 -11.93 2.70
N ASN A 75 4.30 -12.21 2.32
CA ASN A 75 5.40 -12.19 3.27
C ASN A 75 5.56 -10.77 3.80
N PRO A 76 5.60 -10.57 5.13
CA PRO A 76 5.68 -9.22 5.72
C PRO A 76 6.87 -8.39 5.24
N GLU A 77 7.91 -9.01 4.69
CA GLU A 77 9.06 -8.28 4.19
C GLU A 77 8.84 -7.73 2.78
N GLU A 78 7.85 -8.26 2.05
CA GLU A 78 7.62 -7.87 0.68
C GLU A 78 7.24 -6.40 0.49
N PRO A 79 6.31 -5.85 1.30
CA PRO A 79 5.92 -4.45 1.07
C PRO A 79 7.10 -3.48 1.10
N ALA A 80 8.05 -3.66 2.01
CA ALA A 80 9.20 -2.78 2.07
C ALA A 80 10.09 -2.95 0.83
N LYS A 81 10.22 -4.17 0.34
CA LYS A 81 11.03 -4.43 -0.85
C LYS A 81 10.43 -3.79 -2.09
N ILE A 82 9.13 -3.98 -2.29
CA ILE A 82 8.49 -3.45 -3.50
C ILE A 82 8.31 -1.94 -3.45
N ARG A 83 8.31 -1.35 -2.24
CA ARG A 83 8.18 0.10 -2.13
C ARG A 83 9.26 0.82 -2.93
N ARG A 84 10.44 0.23 -3.02
CA ARG A 84 11.56 0.84 -3.74
C ARG A 84 11.32 0.96 -5.23
N LEU A 85 10.35 0.22 -5.75
CA LEU A 85 10.03 0.26 -7.18
C LEU A 85 9.11 1.41 -7.53
N PHE A 86 8.57 2.10 -6.53
CA PHE A 86 7.69 3.25 -6.76
C PHE A 86 8.45 4.55 -6.55
N PRO A 87 7.99 5.64 -7.20
CA PRO A 87 8.63 6.94 -7.03
C PRO A 87 8.56 7.41 -5.58
N GLY A 88 9.51 8.24 -5.17
CA GLY A 88 9.49 8.85 -3.86
C GLY A 88 10.05 8.01 -2.74
N ALA A 89 10.63 6.85 -3.07
CA ALA A 89 11.23 6.01 -2.04
C ALA A 89 12.48 6.68 -1.46
N SER A 90 12.66 6.51 -0.15
CA SER A 90 13.85 6.99 0.51
C SER A 90 14.81 5.81 0.66
N TYR A 91 16.07 6.02 0.31
CA TYR A 91 17.06 4.95 0.32
C TYR A 91 18.14 5.13 1.36
N ASP A 92 17.96 5.99 2.27
CA ASP A 92 19.00 6.29 3.26
C ASP A 92 19.27 5.17 4.25
#